data_9f95d0cf3c39eeb0f71a8fc32fb5355e
#
_entry.id   9f95d0cf3c39eeb0f71a8fc32fb5355e
#
_cell.length_a   1.000
_cell.length_b   1.000
_cell.length_c   1.000
_cell.angle_alpha   90.00
_cell.angle_beta   90.00
_cell.angle_gamma   90.00
#
_symmetry.space_group_name_H-M   'P 1'
#
loop_
_entity.id
_entity.type
_entity.pdbx_description
1 polymer ?
#
loop_
_entity_poly.entity_id
_entity_poly.type
_entity_poly.pdbx_seq_one_letter_code
_entity_poly.pdbx_strand_id
1 'polypeptide(L)'
;MEFKKIQLNGFKSFADKTNFLIENGLTGIVGPNGCGKSNIVESLRWVMGETSAKSMRGSGMEDVIFSGTSNKASKNIAEVSVTVTNEKNEGPIQYRELDEVNVRRKIEKDKGSKFYINDREVRARDAQMFFADLSTGAHSPSMISQGRIGAIVTAKPADRRAILEEAAGISGLHVSCLLYTSDAADEKVR
;
A
#
# COMPACT_ATOMS: atom_id res chain seq x y z
N MET A 1 -2.66 13.90 6.47
CA MET A 1 -3.67 12.81 6.26
C MET A 1 -3.41 11.67 7.24
N GLU A 2 -4.45 11.04 7.80
CA GLU A 2 -4.34 9.95 8.77
C GLU A 2 -5.15 8.74 8.32
N PHE A 3 -4.67 7.53 8.63
CA PHE A 3 -5.42 6.30 8.33
C PHE A 3 -6.64 6.20 9.26
N LYS A 4 -7.82 6.02 8.67
CA LYS A 4 -9.09 5.90 9.41
C LYS A 4 -9.60 4.46 9.44
N LYS A 5 -9.46 3.77 8.32
CA LYS A 5 -10.06 2.44 8.16
C LYS A 5 -9.28 1.59 7.17
N ILE A 6 -9.12 0.32 7.50
CA ILE A 6 -8.64 -0.71 6.59
C ILE A 6 -9.75 -1.74 6.41
N GLN A 7 -10.06 -2.11 5.19
CA GLN A 7 -11.05 -3.12 4.86
C GLN A 7 -10.43 -4.21 4.00
N LEU A 8 -10.63 -5.46 4.39
CA LEU A 8 -10.13 -6.64 3.73
C LEU A 8 -11.29 -7.53 3.30
N ASN A 9 -11.20 -8.15 2.14
CA ASN A 9 -12.17 -9.14 1.67
C ASN A 9 -11.47 -10.13 0.74
N GLY A 10 -11.55 -11.42 1.04
CA GLY A 10 -10.90 -12.46 0.25
C GLY A 10 -9.37 -12.39 0.25
N PHE A 11 -8.74 -11.68 1.19
CA PHE A 11 -7.30 -11.45 1.23
C PHE A 11 -6.63 -12.39 2.24
N LYS A 12 -5.75 -13.26 1.77
CA LYS A 12 -4.99 -14.25 2.57
C LYS A 12 -5.86 -15.01 3.59
N SER A 13 -5.73 -14.74 4.88
CA SER A 13 -6.52 -15.37 5.95
C SER A 13 -7.91 -14.74 6.14
N PHE A 14 -8.21 -13.64 5.48
CA PHE A 14 -9.47 -12.91 5.61
C PHE A 14 -10.42 -13.28 4.48
N ALA A 15 -11.17 -14.38 4.64
CA ALA A 15 -12.14 -14.84 3.65
C ALA A 15 -13.30 -13.86 3.47
N ASP A 16 -13.82 -13.34 4.59
CA ASP A 16 -14.99 -12.46 4.62
C ASP A 16 -14.56 -11.01 4.80
N LYS A 17 -15.49 -10.10 4.49
CA LYS A 17 -15.30 -8.67 4.64
C LYS A 17 -15.02 -8.32 6.10
N THR A 18 -13.80 -7.87 6.37
CA THR A 18 -13.32 -7.51 7.70
C THR A 18 -12.89 -6.06 7.70
N ASN A 19 -13.33 -5.29 8.70
CA ASN A 19 -13.01 -3.89 8.87
C ASN A 19 -12.15 -3.70 10.12
N PHE A 20 -11.09 -2.91 9.99
CA PHE A 20 -10.26 -2.42 11.09
C PHE A 20 -10.39 -0.91 11.13
N LEU A 21 -10.96 -0.39 12.21
CA LEU A 21 -10.97 1.05 12.49
C LEU A 21 -9.65 1.41 13.15
N ILE A 22 -9.10 2.55 12.74
CA ILE A 22 -7.88 3.12 13.30
C ILE A 22 -8.30 4.40 14.01
N GLU A 23 -8.17 4.39 15.31
CA GLU A 23 -8.47 5.55 16.15
C GLU A 23 -7.26 6.48 16.23
N ASN A 24 -7.49 7.74 16.58
CA ASN A 24 -6.42 8.72 16.79
C ASN A 24 -5.49 8.27 17.92
N GLY A 25 -4.20 8.48 17.74
CA GLY A 25 -3.18 8.05 18.68
C GLY A 25 -2.65 6.64 18.39
N LEU A 26 -2.64 5.74 19.36
CA LEU A 26 -2.09 4.39 19.24
C LEU A 26 -3.21 3.35 19.10
N THR A 27 -3.27 2.71 17.96
CA THR A 27 -4.14 1.55 17.74
C THR A 27 -3.34 0.25 17.79
N GLY A 28 -3.68 -0.66 18.71
CA GLY A 28 -3.04 -1.96 18.88
C GLY A 28 -3.91 -3.11 18.33
N ILE A 29 -3.29 -4.02 17.55
CA ILE A 29 -3.94 -5.25 17.07
C ILE A 29 -3.28 -6.44 17.75
N VAL A 30 -4.01 -7.10 18.64
CA VAL A 30 -3.54 -8.24 19.41
C VAL A 30 -4.28 -9.52 19.05
N GLY A 31 -3.64 -10.66 19.23
CA GLY A 31 -4.24 -11.97 18.96
C GLY A 31 -3.20 -13.09 18.99
N PRO A 32 -3.61 -14.36 19.01
CA PRO A 32 -2.71 -15.51 19.03
C PRO A 32 -1.85 -15.61 17.76
N ASN A 33 -0.84 -16.48 17.78
CA ASN A 33 -0.03 -16.74 16.60
C ASN A 33 -0.88 -17.42 15.51
N GLY A 34 -0.64 -17.05 14.25
CA GLY A 34 -1.37 -17.61 13.12
C GLY A 34 -2.73 -16.95 12.79
N CYS A 35 -3.24 -16.03 13.63
CA CYS A 35 -4.56 -15.39 13.38
C CYS A 35 -4.57 -14.32 12.27
N GLY A 36 -3.46 -14.10 11.57
CA GLY A 36 -3.43 -13.17 10.44
C GLY A 36 -2.93 -11.75 10.73
N LYS A 37 -2.40 -11.45 11.93
CA LYS A 37 -1.87 -10.09 12.26
C LYS A 37 -0.89 -9.55 11.20
N SER A 38 0.07 -10.37 10.79
CA SER A 38 1.03 -9.97 9.76
C SER A 38 0.39 -9.73 8.38
N ASN A 39 -0.72 -10.41 8.10
CA ASN A 39 -1.45 -10.23 6.84
C ASN A 39 -2.12 -8.84 6.76
N ILE A 40 -2.41 -8.19 7.90
CA ILE A 40 -2.93 -6.82 7.93
C ILE A 40 -1.84 -5.84 7.47
N VAL A 41 -0.62 -5.96 7.97
CA VAL A 41 0.51 -5.13 7.50
C VAL A 41 0.81 -5.39 6.02
N GLU A 42 0.74 -6.64 5.58
CA GLU A 42 0.92 -6.98 4.17
C GLU A 42 -0.19 -6.41 3.29
N SER A 43 -1.43 -6.38 3.77
CA SER A 43 -2.55 -5.78 3.04
C SER A 43 -2.34 -4.28 2.82
N LEU A 44 -1.81 -3.57 3.82
CA LEU A 44 -1.43 -2.16 3.67
C LEU A 44 -0.36 -1.98 2.60
N ARG A 45 0.73 -2.74 2.66
CA ARG A 45 1.78 -2.70 1.63
C ARG A 45 1.23 -3.01 0.25
N TRP A 46 0.34 -3.98 0.17
CA TRP A 46 -0.25 -4.39 -1.09
C TRP A 46 -1.11 -3.29 -1.73
N VAL A 47 -2.01 -2.64 -0.97
CA VAL A 47 -2.85 -1.55 -1.49
C VAL A 47 -2.03 -0.31 -1.83
N MET A 48 -0.90 -0.09 -1.15
CA MET A 48 0.05 0.99 -1.45
C MET A 48 0.91 0.76 -2.71
N GLY A 49 0.71 -0.37 -3.40
CA GLY A 49 1.34 -0.61 -4.69
C GLY A 49 2.52 -1.58 -4.67
N GLU A 50 2.66 -2.44 -3.65
CA GLU A 50 3.64 -3.52 -3.67
C GLU A 50 3.36 -4.47 -4.85
N THR A 51 4.37 -4.70 -5.68
CA THR A 51 4.29 -5.55 -6.87
C THR A 51 5.08 -6.85 -6.75
N SER A 52 5.92 -6.97 -5.72
CA SER A 52 6.72 -8.17 -5.49
C SER A 52 5.92 -9.24 -4.77
N ALA A 53 5.66 -10.36 -5.45
CA ALA A 53 5.03 -11.54 -4.83
C ALA A 53 5.86 -12.05 -3.64
N LYS A 54 7.20 -12.02 -3.76
CA LYS A 54 8.11 -12.43 -2.69
C LYS A 54 7.97 -11.55 -1.43
N SER A 55 7.81 -10.24 -1.58
CA SER A 55 7.52 -9.33 -0.48
C SER A 55 6.20 -9.66 0.22
N MET A 56 5.27 -10.25 -0.51
CA MET A 56 3.97 -10.72 -0.02
C MET A 56 3.99 -12.18 0.45
N ARG A 57 5.18 -12.78 0.59
CA ARG A 57 5.36 -14.19 0.98
C ARG A 57 4.59 -15.17 0.09
N GLY A 58 4.51 -14.88 -1.21
CA GLY A 58 3.89 -15.68 -2.24
C GLY A 58 4.85 -15.97 -3.40
N SER A 59 4.50 -16.93 -4.24
CA SER A 59 5.15 -17.25 -5.50
C SER A 59 4.61 -16.41 -6.65
N GLY A 60 3.32 -16.03 -6.57
CA GLY A 60 2.62 -15.14 -7.48
C GLY A 60 1.80 -14.09 -6.77
N MET A 61 1.39 -13.04 -7.50
CA MET A 61 0.54 -12.00 -6.92
C MET A 61 -0.87 -12.50 -6.56
N GLU A 62 -1.31 -13.60 -7.18
CA GLU A 62 -2.60 -14.23 -6.90
C GLU A 62 -2.62 -14.98 -5.57
N ASP A 63 -1.44 -15.29 -5.00
CA ASP A 63 -1.33 -15.95 -3.69
C ASP A 63 -1.85 -15.07 -2.54
N VAL A 64 -2.16 -13.82 -2.81
CA VAL A 64 -2.89 -12.96 -1.86
C VAL A 64 -4.38 -13.29 -1.77
N ILE A 65 -4.92 -14.02 -2.76
CA ILE A 65 -6.33 -14.44 -2.75
C ILE A 65 -6.50 -15.58 -1.75
N PHE A 66 -7.59 -15.53 -0.99
CA PHE A 66 -7.91 -16.58 -0.02
C PHE A 66 -8.08 -17.93 -0.70
N SER A 67 -7.21 -18.87 -0.39
CA SER A 67 -7.13 -20.21 -1.02
C SER A 67 -8.15 -21.22 -0.50
N GLY A 68 -8.95 -20.84 0.52
CA GLY A 68 -9.90 -21.75 1.16
C GLY A 68 -9.35 -22.42 2.42
N THR A 69 -10.24 -23.01 3.16
CA THR A 69 -9.98 -23.86 4.34
C THR A 69 -10.95 -25.05 4.31
N SER A 70 -10.81 -25.98 5.25
CA SER A 70 -11.77 -27.08 5.42
C SER A 70 -13.23 -26.62 5.52
N ASN A 71 -13.46 -25.40 6.06
CA ASN A 71 -14.78 -24.86 6.37
C ASN A 71 -15.23 -23.73 5.45
N LYS A 72 -14.34 -23.18 4.60
CA LYS A 72 -14.65 -22.07 3.70
C LYS A 72 -14.06 -22.31 2.31
N ALA A 73 -14.90 -22.15 1.29
CA ALA A 73 -14.46 -22.26 -0.09
C ALA A 73 -13.44 -21.16 -0.44
N SER A 74 -12.54 -21.46 -1.37
CA SER A 74 -11.61 -20.50 -1.96
C SER A 74 -12.36 -19.34 -2.60
N LYS A 75 -11.72 -18.18 -2.68
CA LYS A 75 -12.23 -17.00 -3.39
C LYS A 75 -11.52 -16.87 -4.75
N ASN A 76 -12.14 -16.15 -5.67
CA ASN A 76 -11.54 -15.77 -6.93
C ASN A 76 -11.09 -14.31 -6.95
N ILE A 77 -11.40 -13.58 -5.90
CA ILE A 77 -11.16 -12.15 -5.79
C ILE A 77 -10.62 -11.85 -4.40
N ALA A 78 -9.59 -11.00 -4.35
CA ALA A 78 -9.17 -10.32 -3.13
C ALA A 78 -9.27 -8.82 -3.32
N GLU A 79 -9.71 -8.13 -2.28
CA GLU A 79 -9.87 -6.69 -2.25
C GLU A 79 -9.36 -6.13 -0.92
N VAL A 80 -8.56 -5.09 -1.02
CA VAL A 80 -8.12 -4.29 0.13
C VAL A 80 -8.43 -2.84 -0.15
N SER A 81 -9.04 -2.17 0.81
CA SER A 81 -9.36 -0.76 0.76
C SER A 81 -8.85 -0.06 2.01
N VAL A 82 -8.28 1.11 1.82
CA VAL A 82 -7.79 2.00 2.88
C VAL A 82 -8.47 3.34 2.74
N THR A 83 -9.06 3.81 3.83
CA THR A 83 -9.62 5.16 3.91
C THR A 83 -8.68 6.03 4.74
N VAL A 84 -8.30 7.17 4.20
CA VAL A 84 -7.51 8.20 4.89
C VAL A 84 -8.34 9.46 5.04
N THR A 85 -8.19 10.14 6.19
CA THR A 85 -8.78 11.47 6.42
C THR A 85 -7.86 12.56 5.91
N ASN A 86 -8.44 13.68 5.50
CA ASN A 86 -7.71 14.84 4.98
C ASN A 86 -8.14 16.15 5.69
N GLU A 87 -8.46 16.07 6.96
CA GLU A 87 -8.97 17.21 7.76
C GLU A 87 -8.09 18.47 7.72
N LYS A 88 -6.79 18.30 7.46
CA LYS A 88 -5.83 19.42 7.38
C LYS A 88 -5.56 19.91 5.95
N ASN A 89 -6.26 19.39 4.96
CA ASN A 89 -6.04 19.69 3.53
C ASN A 89 -4.56 19.54 3.08
N GLU A 90 -3.83 18.58 3.67
CA GLU A 90 -2.41 18.32 3.44
C GLU A 90 -2.17 17.32 2.28
N GLY A 91 -3.22 16.79 1.68
CA GLY A 91 -3.13 15.78 0.64
C GLY A 91 -2.70 16.32 -0.72
N PRO A 92 -2.48 15.41 -1.70
CA PRO A 92 -2.21 15.76 -3.09
C PRO A 92 -3.26 16.76 -3.61
N ILE A 93 -2.84 17.68 -4.48
CA ILE A 93 -3.68 18.79 -4.99
C ILE A 93 -5.03 18.32 -5.49
N GLN A 94 -5.07 17.16 -6.16
CA GLN A 94 -6.29 16.58 -6.75
C GLN A 94 -7.34 16.13 -5.71
N TYR A 95 -6.92 15.88 -4.46
CA TYR A 95 -7.76 15.36 -3.38
C TYR A 95 -7.81 16.29 -2.17
N ARG A 96 -7.23 17.49 -2.28
CA ARG A 96 -7.08 18.42 -1.16
C ARG A 96 -8.42 18.89 -0.59
N GLU A 97 -9.44 19.04 -1.43
CA GLU A 97 -10.77 19.50 -1.04
C GLU A 97 -11.66 18.40 -0.47
N LEU A 98 -11.19 17.16 -0.45
CA LEU A 98 -11.95 16.02 0.05
C LEU A 98 -11.59 15.72 1.49
N ASP A 99 -12.57 15.55 2.35
CA ASP A 99 -12.39 15.19 3.77
C ASP A 99 -11.84 13.79 3.94
N GLU A 100 -12.20 12.88 3.03
CA GLU A 100 -11.75 11.49 3.03
C GLU A 100 -11.38 11.03 1.62
N VAL A 101 -10.33 10.23 1.53
CA VAL A 101 -9.92 9.56 0.30
C VAL A 101 -9.86 8.05 0.54
N ASN A 102 -10.54 7.30 -0.32
CA ASN A 102 -10.53 5.85 -0.30
C ASN A 102 -9.64 5.32 -1.43
N VAL A 103 -8.59 4.59 -1.09
CA VAL A 103 -7.75 3.88 -2.05
C VAL A 103 -8.03 2.40 -1.94
N ARG A 104 -8.33 1.77 -3.06
CA ARG A 104 -8.70 0.36 -3.13
C ARG A 104 -7.90 -0.36 -4.21
N ARG A 105 -7.41 -1.54 -3.87
CA ARG A 105 -6.84 -2.47 -4.83
C ARG A 105 -7.66 -3.75 -4.85
N LYS A 106 -7.97 -4.23 -6.04
CA LYS A 106 -8.69 -5.47 -6.28
C LYS A 106 -7.85 -6.35 -7.20
N ILE A 107 -7.71 -7.63 -6.89
CA ILE A 107 -7.16 -8.64 -7.79
C ILE A 107 -8.22 -9.69 -8.05
N GLU A 108 -8.33 -10.11 -9.28
CA GLU A 108 -9.19 -11.21 -9.72
C GLU A 108 -8.30 -12.26 -10.39
N LYS A 109 -8.55 -13.51 -10.05
CA LYS A 109 -7.81 -14.64 -10.59
C LYS A 109 -7.85 -14.61 -12.12
N ASP A 110 -6.70 -14.82 -12.74
CA ASP A 110 -6.49 -14.82 -14.19
C ASP A 110 -6.75 -13.48 -14.91
N LYS A 111 -7.14 -12.41 -14.18
CA LYS A 111 -7.42 -11.07 -14.76
C LYS A 111 -6.49 -9.97 -14.25
N GLY A 112 -5.66 -10.29 -13.25
CA GLY A 112 -4.71 -9.35 -12.71
C GLY A 112 -5.31 -8.36 -11.70
N SER A 113 -4.60 -7.26 -11.47
CA SER A 113 -4.84 -6.34 -10.37
C SER A 113 -5.20 -4.94 -10.89
N LYS A 114 -6.22 -4.31 -10.29
CA LYS A 114 -6.70 -2.96 -10.59
C LYS A 114 -6.70 -2.10 -9.34
N PHE A 115 -6.46 -0.81 -9.54
CA PHE A 115 -6.46 0.20 -8.48
C PHE A 115 -7.60 1.18 -8.68
N TYR A 116 -8.13 1.69 -7.58
CA TYR A 116 -9.21 2.67 -7.55
C TYR A 116 -8.92 3.74 -6.50
N ILE A 117 -9.22 4.99 -6.80
CA ILE A 117 -9.26 6.09 -5.85
C ILE A 117 -10.67 6.70 -5.92
N ASN A 118 -11.37 6.71 -4.79
CA ASN A 118 -12.78 7.14 -4.69
C ASN A 118 -13.64 6.51 -5.80
N ASP A 119 -13.53 5.17 -5.93
CA ASP A 119 -14.22 4.31 -6.90
C ASP A 119 -13.90 4.55 -8.39
N ARG A 120 -13.02 5.49 -8.71
CA ARG A 120 -12.49 5.66 -10.07
C ARG A 120 -11.29 4.75 -10.29
N GLU A 121 -11.29 4.00 -11.38
CA GLU A 121 -10.14 3.18 -11.78
C GLU A 121 -8.97 4.10 -12.14
N VAL A 122 -7.80 3.82 -11.56
CA VAL A 122 -6.56 4.56 -11.76
C VAL A 122 -5.42 3.60 -12.09
N ARG A 123 -4.31 4.12 -12.62
CA ARG A 123 -3.12 3.32 -12.86
C ARG A 123 -2.43 2.99 -11.53
N ALA A 124 -1.72 1.87 -11.48
CA ALA A 124 -0.93 1.49 -10.30
C ALA A 124 0.02 2.61 -9.84
N ARG A 125 0.61 3.31 -10.80
CA ARG A 125 1.51 4.46 -10.55
C ARG A 125 0.81 5.61 -9.83
N ASP A 126 -0.44 5.93 -10.19
CA ASP A 126 -1.18 7.03 -9.57
C ASP A 126 -1.48 6.72 -8.10
N ALA A 127 -1.83 5.47 -7.80
CA ALA A 127 -2.00 5.01 -6.42
C ALA A 127 -0.69 5.03 -5.64
N GLN A 128 0.43 4.62 -6.25
CA GLN A 128 1.75 4.68 -5.63
C GLN A 128 2.17 6.12 -5.35
N MET A 129 1.94 7.04 -6.30
CA MET A 129 2.24 8.47 -6.12
C MET A 129 1.41 9.07 -4.98
N PHE A 130 0.11 8.73 -4.91
CA PHE A 130 -0.74 9.17 -3.80
C PHE A 130 -0.13 8.83 -2.44
N PHE A 131 0.33 7.61 -2.24
CA PHE A 131 0.96 7.21 -0.97
C PHE A 131 2.37 7.78 -0.80
N ALA A 132 3.13 7.98 -1.87
CA ALA A 132 4.45 8.61 -1.79
C ALA A 132 4.34 10.08 -1.34
N ASP A 133 3.35 10.82 -1.84
CA ASP A 133 3.07 12.20 -1.42
C ASP A 133 2.67 12.28 0.06
N LEU A 134 2.08 11.21 0.60
CA LEU A 134 1.79 11.09 2.03
C LEU A 134 2.98 10.63 2.88
N SER A 135 4.17 10.45 2.29
CA SER A 135 5.34 9.84 2.93
C SER A 135 5.05 8.46 3.56
N THR A 136 4.10 7.72 3.00
CA THR A 136 3.62 6.41 3.50
C THR A 136 3.58 5.33 2.43
N GLY A 137 4.49 5.35 1.46
CA GLY A 137 4.55 4.33 0.40
C GLY A 137 4.79 2.90 0.92
N ALA A 138 4.60 1.90 0.05
CA ALA A 138 4.74 0.46 0.38
C ALA A 138 6.14 0.09 0.91
N HIS A 139 7.15 0.86 0.54
CA HIS A 139 8.55 0.70 0.95
C HIS A 139 8.98 1.71 2.02
N SER A 140 8.07 2.59 2.45
CA SER A 140 8.34 3.61 3.44
C SER A 140 8.99 3.07 4.71
N PRO A 141 9.98 3.79 5.28
CA PRO A 141 10.51 3.50 6.61
C PRO A 141 9.45 3.61 7.71
N SER A 142 8.33 4.30 7.46
CA SER A 142 7.17 4.34 8.36
C SER A 142 6.50 2.97 8.51
N MET A 143 6.67 2.08 7.52
CA MET A 143 6.14 0.70 7.52
C MET A 143 7.20 -0.28 8.05
N ILE A 144 7.23 -0.50 9.35
CA ILE A 144 8.17 -1.41 9.99
C ILE A 144 7.57 -2.83 10.04
N SER A 145 8.07 -3.72 9.18
CA SER A 145 7.75 -5.15 9.22
C SER A 145 8.82 -5.94 10.00
N GLN A 146 8.46 -7.16 10.39
CA GLN A 146 9.39 -8.06 11.09
C GLN A 146 10.69 -8.25 10.29
N GLY A 147 11.83 -8.06 10.94
CA GLY A 147 13.17 -8.17 10.32
C GLY A 147 13.66 -6.93 9.59
N ARG A 148 12.80 -5.94 9.30
CA ARG A 148 13.20 -4.74 8.54
C ARG A 148 14.16 -3.83 9.32
N ILE A 149 14.05 -3.77 10.64
CA ILE A 149 14.98 -2.99 11.49
C ILE A 149 16.42 -3.48 11.29
N GLY A 150 16.65 -4.80 11.34
CA GLY A 150 17.97 -5.37 11.06
C GLY A 150 18.49 -5.04 9.67
N ALA A 151 17.63 -5.09 8.66
CA ALA A 151 17.98 -4.71 7.29
C ALA A 151 18.37 -3.22 7.17
N ILE A 152 17.69 -2.32 7.88
CA ILE A 152 18.02 -0.88 7.91
C ILE A 152 19.40 -0.66 8.56
N VAL A 153 19.68 -1.34 9.67
CA VAL A 153 20.98 -1.22 10.39
C VAL A 153 22.14 -1.68 9.52
N THR A 154 21.96 -2.76 8.75
CA THR A 154 22.98 -3.34 7.86
C THR A 154 22.93 -2.78 6.43
N ALA A 155 22.02 -1.84 6.13
CA ALA A 155 21.83 -1.28 4.81
C ALA A 155 23.07 -0.55 4.28
N LYS A 156 23.29 -0.61 2.96
CA LYS A 156 24.34 0.13 2.28
C LYS A 156 24.08 1.65 2.36
N PRO A 157 25.11 2.49 2.21
CA PRO A 157 24.96 3.95 2.28
C PRO A 157 23.88 4.52 1.35
N ALA A 158 23.75 4.00 0.12
CA ALA A 158 22.71 4.41 -0.83
C ALA A 158 21.28 4.12 -0.31
N ASP A 159 21.07 2.94 0.28
CA ASP A 159 19.77 2.55 0.82
C ASP A 159 19.41 3.37 2.07
N ARG A 160 20.43 3.69 2.91
CA ARG A 160 20.23 4.60 4.07
C ARG A 160 19.86 6.00 3.64
N ARG A 161 20.45 6.50 2.56
CA ARG A 161 20.11 7.80 1.99
C ARG A 161 18.63 7.83 1.57
N ALA A 162 18.16 6.81 0.85
CA ALA A 162 16.75 6.71 0.45
C ALA A 162 15.80 6.74 1.65
N ILE A 163 16.15 6.09 2.75
CA ILE A 163 15.39 6.11 4.00
C ILE A 163 15.34 7.53 4.60
N LEU A 164 16.45 8.25 4.57
CA LEU A 164 16.53 9.62 5.09
C LEU A 164 15.72 10.59 4.21
N GLU A 165 15.81 10.45 2.88
CA GLU A 165 15.04 11.25 1.93
C GLU A 165 13.53 11.05 2.11
N GLU A 166 13.10 9.83 2.39
CA GLU A 166 11.70 9.53 2.66
C GLU A 166 11.25 10.06 4.03
N ALA A 167 12.09 9.90 5.06
CA ALA A 167 11.81 10.46 6.38
C ALA A 167 11.73 12.00 6.36
N ALA A 168 12.47 12.63 5.45
CA ALA A 168 12.41 14.08 5.22
C ALA A 168 11.22 14.51 4.34
N GLY A 169 10.42 13.58 3.82
CA GLY A 169 9.27 13.86 2.96
C GLY A 169 9.61 14.36 1.55
N ILE A 170 10.87 14.17 1.10
CA ILE A 170 11.35 14.66 -0.21
C ILE A 170 11.37 13.57 -1.30
N SER A 171 11.07 12.33 -0.97
CA SER A 171 11.06 11.21 -1.92
C SER A 171 10.04 11.39 -3.05
N GLY A 172 8.88 11.97 -2.79
CA GLY A 172 7.88 12.30 -3.81
C GLY A 172 8.40 13.32 -4.84
N LEU A 173 9.16 14.32 -4.41
CA LEU A 173 9.80 15.31 -5.29
C LEU A 173 10.83 14.66 -6.22
N HIS A 174 11.58 13.70 -5.72
CA HIS A 174 12.60 13.00 -6.52
C HIS A 174 11.97 12.14 -7.63
N VAL A 175 10.89 11.42 -7.32
CA VAL A 175 10.12 10.63 -8.28
C VAL A 175 9.49 11.54 -9.35
N SER A 176 8.89 12.64 -8.96
CA SER A 176 8.32 13.62 -9.90
C SER A 176 9.38 14.22 -10.81
N CYS A 177 10.56 14.57 -10.29
CA CYS A 177 11.65 15.15 -11.07
C CYS A 177 12.22 14.14 -12.10
N LEU A 178 12.41 12.88 -11.74
CA LEU A 178 12.84 11.83 -12.67
C LEU A 178 11.84 11.59 -13.80
N LEU A 179 10.55 11.75 -13.52
CA LEU A 179 9.49 11.61 -14.53
C LEU A 179 9.50 12.75 -15.55
N TYR A 180 9.64 13.98 -15.09
CA TYR A 180 9.78 15.14 -15.99
C TYR A 180 11.01 15.05 -16.87
N THR A 181 12.12 14.51 -16.35
CA THR A 181 13.38 14.36 -17.14
C THR A 181 13.29 13.21 -18.15
N SER A 182 12.57 12.12 -17.86
CA SER A 182 12.36 11.02 -18.81
C SER A 182 11.40 11.42 -19.95
N ASP A 183 10.30 12.07 -19.64
CA ASP A 183 9.35 12.55 -20.64
C ASP A 183 9.97 13.62 -21.55
N ALA A 184 10.80 14.52 -21.00
CA ALA A 184 11.55 15.51 -21.78
C ALA A 184 12.68 14.90 -22.65
N ALA A 185 13.17 13.71 -22.30
CA ALA A 185 14.14 12.99 -23.13
C ALA A 185 13.45 12.29 -24.32
N ASP A 186 12.23 11.78 -24.15
CA ASP A 186 11.46 11.13 -25.21
C ASP A 186 10.88 12.14 -26.23
N GLU A 187 10.60 13.39 -25.83
CA GLU A 187 10.18 14.45 -26.76
C GLU A 187 11.32 14.96 -27.67
N LYS A 188 12.60 14.80 -27.28
CA LYS A 188 13.75 15.21 -28.11
C LYS A 188 14.16 14.19 -29.17
N VAL A 189 13.54 13.03 -29.23
CA VAL A 189 13.85 11.93 -30.16
C VAL A 189 12.77 11.79 -31.25
N ARG A 190 11.82 12.72 -31.33
CA ARG A 190 10.85 12.88 -32.44
C ARG A 190 11.20 14.12 -33.27
#